data_27aac563c12349de027db892d320942a
#
_entry.id   27aac563c12349de027db892d320942a
#
_cell.length_a   1.000
_cell.length_b   1.000
_cell.length_c   1.000
_cell.angle_alpha   90.00
_cell.angle_beta   90.00
_cell.angle_gamma   90.00
#
_symmetry.space_group_name_H-M   'P 1'
#
loop_
_entity.id
_entity.type
_entity.pdbx_description
1 polymer ?
#
loop_
_entity_poly.entity_id
_entity_poly.type
_entity_poly.pdbx_seq_one_letter_code
_entity_poly.pdbx_strand_id
1 'polypeptide(L)'
;MENAKDGGADWRKDITLWLLDNLDHGVFDPVVESQKLMKNYDEEEFRRWKQTDPKKYVEIIRLAIKKDLDAVVNKADYIICLWDKNVFKGAGTHSEVTFAYYYDKPIYLINKLPINDLSGWIMSCATEIVNDFESLKVVLNNKYNNGKYWS
;
A
#
# COMPACT_ATOMS: atom_id res chain seq x y z
N MET A 1 -2.54 -1.94 7.92
CA MET A 1 -3.76 -1.63 7.19
C MET A 1 -4.86 -2.66 7.41
N GLU A 2 -4.54 -3.93 7.38
CA GLU A 2 -5.49 -5.03 7.61
C GLU A 2 -6.23 -4.96 8.94
N ASN A 3 -5.67 -4.25 9.91
CA ASN A 3 -6.21 -4.16 11.27
C ASN A 3 -6.93 -2.84 11.54
N ALA A 4 -7.08 -1.97 10.53
CA ALA A 4 -7.96 -0.83 10.62
C ALA A 4 -9.43 -1.32 10.62
N LYS A 5 -10.35 -0.52 11.16
CA LYS A 5 -11.76 -0.90 11.30
C LYS A 5 -12.40 -1.37 9.98
N ASP A 6 -11.98 -0.79 8.87
CA ASP A 6 -12.46 -1.09 7.52
C ASP A 6 -11.41 -1.81 6.67
N GLY A 7 -10.33 -2.33 7.28
CA GLY A 7 -9.18 -2.90 6.57
C GLY A 7 -8.36 -1.86 5.81
N GLY A 8 -8.53 -0.57 6.13
CA GLY A 8 -7.88 0.52 5.42
C GLY A 8 -8.52 0.84 4.07
N ALA A 9 -9.73 0.33 3.80
CA ALA A 9 -10.35 0.45 2.47
C ALA A 9 -10.81 1.88 2.14
N ASP A 10 -11.26 2.66 3.13
CA ASP A 10 -11.83 3.99 2.89
C ASP A 10 -10.82 4.94 2.25
N TRP A 11 -9.64 5.08 2.81
CA TRP A 11 -8.64 5.98 2.25
C TRP A 11 -8.18 5.53 0.86
N ARG A 12 -8.13 4.22 0.64
CA ARG A 12 -7.75 3.67 -0.66
C ARG A 12 -8.77 3.99 -1.73
N LYS A 13 -10.05 3.88 -1.41
CA LYS A 13 -11.12 4.25 -2.34
C LYS A 13 -11.06 5.73 -2.69
N ASP A 14 -10.90 6.58 -1.70
CA ASP A 14 -10.84 8.03 -1.90
C ASP A 14 -9.65 8.44 -2.77
N ILE A 15 -8.46 7.92 -2.46
CA ILE A 15 -7.27 8.26 -3.25
C ILE A 15 -7.33 7.66 -4.65
N THR A 16 -7.92 6.47 -4.81
CA THR A 16 -8.09 5.84 -6.13
C THR A 16 -8.96 6.70 -7.04
N LEU A 17 -10.08 7.20 -6.53
CA LEU A 17 -10.96 8.09 -7.29
C LEU A 17 -10.27 9.41 -7.64
N TRP A 18 -9.57 9.99 -6.67
CA TRP A 18 -8.85 11.23 -6.90
C TRP A 18 -7.76 11.09 -7.98
N LEU A 19 -6.99 10.01 -7.93
CA LEU A 19 -5.93 9.74 -8.91
C LEU A 19 -6.51 9.56 -10.32
N LEU A 20 -7.61 8.84 -10.43
CA LEU A 20 -8.27 8.65 -11.73
C LEU A 20 -8.80 9.98 -12.27
N ASP A 21 -9.50 10.76 -11.44
CA ASP A 21 -10.17 11.99 -11.86
C ASP A 21 -9.17 13.12 -12.17
N ASN A 22 -8.07 13.20 -11.45
CA ASN A 22 -7.15 14.33 -11.55
C ASN A 22 -5.88 14.03 -12.36
N LEU A 23 -5.40 12.79 -12.35
CA LEU A 23 -4.15 12.41 -13.00
C LEU A 23 -4.32 11.33 -14.06
N ASP A 24 -5.50 10.75 -14.17
CA ASP A 24 -5.76 9.60 -15.04
C ASP A 24 -4.82 8.42 -14.73
N HIS A 25 -4.52 8.23 -13.45
CA HIS A 25 -3.70 7.12 -12.98
C HIS A 25 -4.57 5.98 -12.45
N GLY A 26 -4.31 4.76 -12.93
CA GLY A 26 -4.92 3.55 -12.38
C GLY A 26 -4.21 3.11 -11.11
N VAL A 27 -4.92 2.33 -10.27
CA VAL A 27 -4.41 1.90 -8.97
C VAL A 27 -4.51 0.38 -8.82
N PHE A 28 -3.42 -0.25 -8.38
CA PHE A 28 -3.45 -1.59 -7.81
C PHE A 28 -3.71 -1.45 -6.31
N ASP A 29 -4.85 -1.96 -5.85
CA ASP A 29 -5.23 -1.92 -4.44
C ASP A 29 -5.07 -3.32 -3.84
N PRO A 30 -4.08 -3.54 -2.95
CA PRO A 30 -3.85 -4.87 -2.38
C PRO A 30 -5.01 -5.38 -1.53
N VAL A 31 -5.83 -4.49 -0.94
CA VAL A 31 -7.01 -4.91 -0.19
C VAL A 31 -8.05 -5.52 -1.14
N VAL A 32 -8.33 -4.87 -2.26
CA VAL A 32 -9.25 -5.39 -3.29
C VAL A 32 -8.74 -6.72 -3.84
N GLU A 33 -7.46 -6.81 -4.13
CA GLU A 33 -6.87 -8.05 -4.66
C GLU A 33 -6.87 -9.19 -3.65
N SER A 34 -6.65 -8.89 -2.36
CA SER A 34 -6.79 -9.88 -1.28
C SER A 34 -8.22 -10.39 -1.17
N GLN A 35 -9.21 -9.51 -1.29
CA GLN A 35 -10.62 -9.90 -1.27
C GLN A 35 -10.96 -10.85 -2.42
N LYS A 36 -10.42 -10.61 -3.61
CA LYS A 36 -10.59 -11.52 -4.75
C LYS A 36 -9.97 -12.88 -4.48
N LEU A 37 -8.78 -12.92 -3.90
CA LEU A 37 -8.08 -14.17 -3.57
C LEU A 37 -8.85 -14.97 -2.52
N MET A 38 -9.45 -14.28 -1.54
CA MET A 38 -10.18 -14.90 -0.43
C MET A 38 -11.64 -15.19 -0.72
N LYS A 39 -12.14 -14.87 -1.92
CA LYS A 39 -13.56 -14.99 -2.29
C LYS A 39 -14.15 -16.38 -2.03
N ASN A 40 -13.35 -17.42 -2.20
CA ASN A 40 -13.77 -18.81 -2.07
C ASN A 40 -13.54 -19.43 -0.69
N TYR A 41 -13.06 -18.62 0.27
CA TYR A 41 -12.71 -19.10 1.60
C TYR A 41 -13.49 -18.34 2.67
N ASP A 42 -13.85 -19.06 3.75
CA ASP A 42 -14.35 -18.43 4.97
C ASP A 42 -13.18 -17.75 5.69
N GLU A 43 -13.33 -16.47 5.97
CA GLU A 43 -12.27 -15.66 6.58
C GLU A 43 -11.88 -16.18 7.97
N GLU A 44 -12.87 -16.58 8.79
CA GLU A 44 -12.57 -17.11 10.13
C GLU A 44 -11.86 -18.45 10.05
N GLU A 45 -12.30 -19.33 9.16
CA GLU A 45 -11.65 -20.61 8.93
C GLU A 45 -10.21 -20.41 8.45
N PHE A 46 -10.00 -19.50 7.51
CA PHE A 46 -8.68 -19.18 7.00
C PHE A 46 -7.73 -18.71 8.13
N ARG A 47 -8.19 -17.85 9.02
CA ARG A 47 -7.38 -17.38 10.15
C ARG A 47 -7.00 -18.52 11.08
N ARG A 48 -7.90 -19.47 11.29
CA ARG A 48 -7.64 -20.66 12.12
C ARG A 48 -6.59 -21.58 11.52
N TRP A 49 -6.46 -21.62 10.19
CA TRP A 49 -5.48 -22.48 9.52
C TRP A 49 -4.05 -22.16 9.91
N LYS A 50 -3.77 -20.96 10.36
CA LYS A 50 -2.45 -20.61 10.88
C LYS A 50 -2.02 -21.59 12.00
N GLN A 51 -2.97 -22.09 12.78
CA GLN A 51 -2.72 -23.06 13.83
C GLN A 51 -3.10 -24.48 13.44
N THR A 52 -4.22 -24.66 12.74
CA THR A 52 -4.78 -25.98 12.45
C THR A 52 -4.26 -26.62 11.18
N ASP A 53 -3.90 -25.84 10.18
CA ASP A 53 -3.33 -26.31 8.91
C ASP A 53 -2.34 -25.25 8.37
N PRO A 54 -1.18 -25.10 9.02
CA PRO A 54 -0.23 -24.06 8.66
C PRO A 54 0.30 -24.19 7.22
N LYS A 55 0.37 -25.39 6.69
CA LYS A 55 0.83 -25.61 5.32
C LYS A 55 -0.13 -24.96 4.30
N LYS A 56 -1.41 -25.16 4.48
CA LYS A 56 -2.45 -24.57 3.63
C LYS A 56 -2.47 -23.05 3.77
N TYR A 57 -2.37 -22.55 5.00
CA TYR A 57 -2.29 -21.13 5.27
C TYR A 57 -1.12 -20.47 4.53
N VAL A 58 0.07 -21.06 4.65
CA VAL A 58 1.29 -20.55 4.01
C VAL A 58 1.17 -20.55 2.49
N GLU A 59 0.60 -21.59 1.89
CA GLU A 59 0.41 -21.67 0.45
C GLU A 59 -0.43 -20.50 -0.07
N ILE A 60 -1.52 -20.17 0.62
CA ILE A 60 -2.40 -19.06 0.24
C ILE A 60 -1.72 -17.71 0.44
N ILE A 61 -1.05 -17.51 1.58
CA ILE A 61 -0.31 -16.27 1.86
C ILE A 61 0.80 -16.04 0.83
N ARG A 62 1.48 -17.10 0.39
CA ARG A 62 2.50 -16.99 -0.67
C ARG A 62 1.95 -16.48 -1.98
N LEU A 63 0.72 -16.86 -2.33
CA LEU A 63 0.06 -16.32 -3.52
C LEU A 63 -0.17 -14.81 -3.39
N ALA A 64 -0.62 -14.36 -2.23
CA ALA A 64 -0.82 -12.93 -1.95
C ALA A 64 0.52 -12.16 -1.99
N ILE A 65 1.54 -12.67 -1.34
CA ILE A 65 2.88 -12.06 -1.34
C ILE A 65 3.40 -11.88 -2.77
N LYS A 66 3.34 -12.94 -3.56
CA LYS A 66 3.82 -12.92 -4.94
C LYS A 66 3.07 -11.89 -5.78
N LYS A 67 1.76 -11.82 -5.62
CA LYS A 67 0.91 -10.89 -6.35
C LYS A 67 1.21 -9.44 -5.96
N ASP A 68 1.34 -9.17 -4.67
CA ASP A 68 1.60 -7.83 -4.16
C ASP A 68 3.00 -7.35 -4.56
N LEU A 69 4.01 -8.18 -4.42
CA LEU A 69 5.38 -7.82 -4.80
C LEU A 69 5.55 -7.70 -6.31
N ASP A 70 4.88 -8.54 -7.09
CA ASP A 70 4.87 -8.40 -8.54
C ASP A 70 4.25 -7.06 -8.96
N ALA A 71 3.18 -6.64 -8.32
CA ALA A 71 2.58 -5.34 -8.59
C ALA A 71 3.55 -4.19 -8.30
N VAL A 72 4.26 -4.24 -7.18
CA VAL A 72 5.25 -3.22 -6.81
C VAL A 72 6.40 -3.17 -7.82
N VAL A 73 6.95 -4.32 -8.17
CA VAL A 73 8.17 -4.41 -8.98
C VAL A 73 7.89 -4.20 -10.46
N ASN A 74 6.83 -4.81 -10.99
CA ASN A 74 6.61 -4.89 -12.43
C ASN A 74 5.47 -4.02 -12.97
N LYS A 75 4.56 -3.57 -12.12
CA LYS A 75 3.36 -2.86 -12.58
C LYS A 75 3.28 -1.41 -12.10
N ALA A 76 3.76 -1.13 -10.89
CA ALA A 76 3.64 0.20 -10.30
C ALA A 76 4.71 1.16 -10.86
N ASP A 77 4.31 2.39 -11.14
CA ASP A 77 5.22 3.48 -11.44
C ASP A 77 5.67 4.18 -10.15
N TYR A 78 4.84 4.17 -9.13
CA TYR A 78 5.12 4.66 -7.79
C TYR A 78 4.16 4.02 -6.78
N ILE A 79 4.46 4.13 -5.50
CA ILE A 79 3.57 3.63 -4.45
C ILE A 79 3.18 4.75 -3.48
N ILE A 80 1.99 4.62 -2.92
CA ILE A 80 1.46 5.49 -1.87
C ILE A 80 1.20 4.64 -0.63
N CYS A 81 1.76 5.04 0.50
CA CYS A 81 1.62 4.31 1.76
C CYS A 81 1.11 5.22 2.87
N LEU A 82 0.09 4.76 3.58
CA LEU A 82 -0.34 5.38 4.83
C LEU A 82 0.43 4.73 5.98
N TRP A 83 1.15 5.54 6.74
CA TRP A 83 1.98 5.08 7.84
C TRP A 83 1.39 5.54 9.16
N ASP A 84 0.66 4.63 9.81
CA ASP A 84 0.01 4.84 11.10
C ASP A 84 0.28 3.65 12.01
N LYS A 85 -0.40 3.58 13.17
CA LYS A 85 -0.20 2.51 14.15
C LYS A 85 -0.46 1.10 13.60
N ASN A 86 -1.26 0.98 12.54
CA ASN A 86 -1.59 -0.32 11.96
C ASN A 86 -0.39 -1.00 11.31
N VAL A 87 0.64 -0.26 10.91
CA VAL A 87 1.84 -0.84 10.30
C VAL A 87 2.62 -1.73 11.26
N PHE A 88 2.45 -1.56 12.58
CA PHE A 88 3.14 -2.40 13.56
C PHE A 88 2.55 -3.81 13.70
N LYS A 89 1.38 -4.06 13.11
CA LYS A 89 0.66 -5.33 13.25
C LYS A 89 1.02 -6.36 12.18
N GLY A 90 1.78 -5.97 11.16
CA GLY A 90 2.19 -6.87 10.09
C GLY A 90 3.42 -6.38 9.37
N ALA A 91 3.97 -7.23 8.50
CA ALA A 91 5.24 -6.95 7.82
C ALA A 91 5.07 -6.59 6.32
N GLY A 92 3.86 -6.73 5.77
CA GLY A 92 3.62 -6.57 4.34
C GLY A 92 3.98 -5.19 3.82
N THR A 93 3.47 -4.14 4.45
CA THR A 93 3.72 -2.76 4.02
C THR A 93 5.20 -2.38 4.13
N HIS A 94 5.89 -2.85 5.18
CA HIS A 94 7.34 -2.66 5.31
C HIS A 94 8.09 -3.28 4.15
N SER A 95 7.69 -4.49 3.75
CA SER A 95 8.32 -5.21 2.66
C SER A 95 8.06 -4.54 1.32
N GLU A 96 6.84 -4.11 1.06
CA GLU A 96 6.47 -3.40 -0.17
C GLU A 96 7.27 -2.12 -0.34
N VAL A 97 7.43 -1.33 0.73
CA VAL A 97 8.24 -0.11 0.73
C VAL A 97 9.70 -0.43 0.41
N THR A 98 10.25 -1.46 1.05
CA THR A 98 11.64 -1.87 0.84
C THR A 98 11.87 -2.32 -0.61
N PHE A 99 10.98 -3.15 -1.15
CA PHE A 99 11.08 -3.60 -2.55
C PHE A 99 10.93 -2.44 -3.53
N ALA A 100 10.00 -1.53 -3.29
CA ALA A 100 9.83 -0.35 -4.12
C ALA A 100 11.12 0.49 -4.16
N TYR A 101 11.73 0.70 -3.01
CA TYR A 101 13.00 1.42 -2.92
C TYR A 101 14.11 0.71 -3.71
N TYR A 102 14.25 -0.60 -3.52
CA TYR A 102 15.29 -1.39 -4.18
C TYR A 102 15.15 -1.35 -5.71
N TYR A 103 13.92 -1.32 -6.22
CA TYR A 103 13.63 -1.27 -7.65
C TYR A 103 13.40 0.16 -8.17
N ASP A 104 13.86 1.17 -7.43
CA ASP A 104 13.84 2.57 -7.83
C ASP A 104 12.44 3.14 -8.13
N LYS A 105 11.43 2.62 -7.42
CA LYS A 105 10.08 3.18 -7.51
C LYS A 105 9.91 4.31 -6.51
N PRO A 106 9.38 5.48 -6.91
CA PRO A 106 9.06 6.54 -5.96
C PRO A 106 8.06 6.07 -4.90
N ILE A 107 8.28 6.53 -3.67
CA ILE A 107 7.47 6.17 -2.51
C ILE A 107 6.96 7.44 -1.86
N TYR A 108 5.64 7.63 -1.86
CA TYR A 108 4.96 8.74 -1.23
C TYR A 108 4.33 8.27 0.07
N LEU A 109 4.87 8.74 1.18
CA LEU A 109 4.50 8.28 2.52
C LEU A 109 3.66 9.36 3.22
N ILE A 110 2.47 8.96 3.68
CA ILE A 110 1.64 9.79 4.54
C ILE A 110 1.89 9.32 5.98
N ASN A 111 2.65 10.10 6.74
CA ASN A 111 3.06 9.71 8.08
C ASN A 111 2.15 10.32 9.14
N LYS A 112 1.49 9.46 9.91
CA LYS A 112 0.63 9.83 11.05
C LYS A 112 1.28 9.54 12.41
N LEU A 113 2.50 9.02 12.42
CA LEU A 113 3.22 8.74 13.65
C LEU A 113 4.08 9.94 14.07
N PRO A 114 4.37 10.09 15.38
CA PRO A 114 5.43 10.97 15.80
C PRO A 114 6.73 10.62 15.07
N ILE A 115 7.52 11.62 14.69
CA ILE A 115 8.72 11.39 13.87
C ILE A 115 9.71 10.42 14.53
N ASN A 116 9.77 10.41 15.86
CA ASN A 116 10.65 9.50 16.60
C ASN A 116 10.20 8.04 16.51
N ASP A 117 8.92 7.80 16.19
CA ASP A 117 8.37 6.45 16.05
C ASP A 117 8.42 5.95 14.60
N LEU A 118 8.74 6.83 13.67
CA LEU A 118 8.95 6.44 12.28
C LEU A 118 10.31 5.75 12.14
N SER A 119 10.30 4.52 11.65
CA SER A 119 11.52 3.76 11.41
C SER A 119 12.49 4.53 10.50
N GLY A 120 13.76 4.59 10.89
CA GLY A 120 14.81 5.18 10.05
C GLY A 120 14.94 4.47 8.70
N TRP A 121 14.72 3.17 8.68
CA TRP A 121 14.70 2.39 7.44
C TRP A 121 13.62 2.89 6.47
N ILE A 122 12.39 3.00 6.96
CA ILE A 122 11.25 3.44 6.15
C ILE A 122 11.39 4.90 5.74
N MET A 123 11.80 5.77 6.66
CA MET A 123 12.07 7.17 6.37
C MET A 123 13.08 7.32 5.24
N SER A 124 14.11 6.49 5.24
CA SER A 124 15.18 6.53 4.23
C SER A 124 14.76 5.95 2.89
N CYS A 125 13.77 5.07 2.85
CA CYS A 125 13.21 4.56 1.60
C CYS A 125 12.27 5.56 0.92
N ALA A 126 11.65 6.47 1.66
CA ALA A 126 10.62 7.36 1.14
C ALA A 126 11.22 8.43 0.21
N THR A 127 10.50 8.70 -0.88
CA THR A 127 10.83 9.81 -1.79
C THR A 127 10.31 11.13 -1.21
N GLU A 128 9.06 11.12 -0.76
CA GLU A 128 8.41 12.25 -0.10
C GLU A 128 7.64 11.76 1.12
N ILE A 129 7.70 12.52 2.20
CA ILE A 129 6.93 12.27 3.42
C ILE A 129 6.02 13.47 3.67
N VAL A 130 4.72 13.22 3.77
CA VAL A 130 3.72 14.24 4.03
C VAL A 130 2.91 13.87 5.27
N ASN A 131 2.16 14.81 5.83
CA ASN A 131 1.40 14.60 7.06
C ASN A 131 -0.08 14.22 6.81
N ASP A 132 -0.58 14.53 5.62
CA ASP A 132 -1.99 14.31 5.29
C ASP A 132 -2.20 14.10 3.79
N PHE A 133 -3.42 13.71 3.42
CA PHE A 133 -3.76 13.44 2.02
C PHE A 133 -3.82 14.71 1.18
N GLU A 134 -4.17 15.84 1.74
CA GLU A 134 -4.19 17.10 0.99
C GLU A 134 -2.78 17.52 0.57
N SER A 135 -1.81 17.37 1.45
CA SER A 135 -0.39 17.60 1.11
C SER A 135 0.12 16.61 0.06
N LEU A 136 -0.31 15.34 0.15
CA LEU A 136 0.01 14.34 -0.86
C LEU A 136 -0.50 14.76 -2.24
N LYS A 137 -1.74 15.22 -2.33
CA LYS A 137 -2.35 15.65 -3.60
C LYS A 137 -1.56 16.79 -4.24
N VAL A 138 -1.09 17.74 -3.42
CA VAL A 138 -0.22 18.83 -3.92
C VAL A 138 1.08 18.28 -4.51
N VAL A 139 1.73 17.38 -3.80
CA VAL A 139 2.98 16.75 -4.28
C VAL A 139 2.75 16.02 -5.60
N LEU A 140 1.70 15.21 -5.68
CA LEU A 140 1.39 14.44 -6.88
C LEU A 140 1.00 15.33 -8.06
N ASN A 141 0.21 16.37 -7.83
CA ASN A 141 -0.13 17.33 -8.87
C ASN A 141 1.12 18.03 -9.42
N ASN A 142 2.02 18.46 -8.54
CA ASN A 142 3.25 19.10 -8.97
C ASN A 142 4.15 18.16 -9.77
N LYS A 143 4.18 16.89 -9.39
CA LYS A 143 5.04 15.90 -10.05
C LYS A 143 4.47 15.41 -11.37
N TYR A 144 3.18 15.13 -11.43
CA TYR A 144 2.57 14.39 -12.55
C TYR A 144 1.65 15.23 -13.45
N ASN A 145 1.24 16.42 -13.03
CA ASN A 145 0.41 17.32 -13.83
C ASN A 145 1.17 18.44 -14.55
N ASN A 146 2.47 18.54 -14.33
CA ASN A 146 3.28 19.68 -14.82
C ASN A 146 3.30 19.86 -16.35
N GLY A 147 2.84 18.93 -17.13
CA GLY A 147 2.77 19.09 -18.58
C GLY A 147 1.38 19.35 -19.12
N LYS A 148 0.33 19.17 -18.32
CA LYS A 148 -1.06 19.22 -18.82
C LYS A 148 -1.59 20.63 -19.04
N TYR A 149 -1.04 21.62 -18.35
CA TYR A 149 -1.51 23.01 -18.45
C TYR A 149 -0.76 23.82 -19.49
N TRP A 150 0.24 23.27 -20.13
CA TRP A 150 1.09 23.96 -21.09
C TRP A 150 1.01 23.38 -22.50
N SER A 151 0.21 22.36 -22.67
CA SER A 151 -0.03 21.76 -23.98
C SER A 151 -1.29 22.39 -24.67
#